data_be3c9b709d36b8db53c8010bf0f12ddc
#
_entry.id   be3c9b709d36b8db53c8010bf0f12ddc
#
_cell.length_a   1.000
_cell.length_b   1.000
_cell.length_c   1.000
_cell.angle_alpha   90.00
_cell.angle_beta   90.00
_cell.angle_gamma   90.00
#
_symmetry.space_group_name_H-M   'P 1'
#
loop_
_entity.id
_entity.type
_entity.pdbx_description
1 polymer ?
#
loop_
_entity_poly.entity_id
_entity_poly.type
_entity_poly.pdbx_seq_one_letter_code
_entity_poly.pdbx_strand_id
1 'polypeptide(L)'
;MAEETKLTLQDNKASLGEIEIAPEVIEVISGIVASKIEGVYAMHGNLTSGVVELFGRTSHKKGVHLTVDESGLKIDVYCLINYGVSVPKVASEMQEKIRQQLLFMTDIELAEVNIHVVGIVPEKTVPQELLDLDLDEDGEDA
;
A
#
# COMPACT_ATOMS: atom_id res chain seq x y z
N MET A 1 -18.97 -2.89 -17.50
CA MET A 1 -19.00 -1.74 -18.21
C MET A 1 -17.86 -0.88 -17.95
N ALA A 2 -17.43 -0.24 -18.96
CA ALA A 2 -16.26 0.59 -18.84
C ALA A 2 -16.44 1.68 -17.84
N GLU A 3 -17.61 2.18 -17.74
CA GLU A 3 -17.82 3.23 -16.82
C GLU A 3 -17.67 2.83 -15.43
N GLU A 4 -17.87 1.58 -15.14
CA GLU A 4 -17.76 1.15 -13.77
C GLU A 4 -16.37 1.11 -13.30
N THR A 5 -15.40 1.12 -14.19
CA THR A 5 -14.04 1.09 -13.76
C THR A 5 -13.42 2.47 -13.76
N LYS A 6 -14.23 3.50 -13.94
CA LYS A 6 -13.73 4.85 -13.91
C LYS A 6 -14.35 5.60 -12.78
N LEU A 7 -13.60 6.44 -12.15
CA LEU A 7 -14.09 7.25 -11.05
C LEU A 7 -14.04 8.69 -11.48
N THR A 8 -15.19 9.32 -11.49
CA THR A 8 -15.28 10.69 -11.96
C THR A 8 -15.43 11.62 -10.79
N LEU A 9 -14.67 12.67 -10.76
CA LEU A 9 -14.77 13.63 -9.69
C LEU A 9 -16.04 14.42 -9.84
N GLN A 10 -16.67 14.71 -8.74
CA GLN A 10 -17.83 15.50 -8.74
C GLN A 10 -17.47 16.83 -9.18
N ASP A 11 -18.08 17.31 -10.14
CA ASP A 11 -17.65 18.53 -10.63
C ASP A 11 -18.71 19.29 -11.23
N ASN A 12 -18.81 20.48 -10.96
CA ASN A 12 -19.78 21.28 -11.46
C ASN A 12 -19.41 22.09 -12.58
N LYS A 13 -18.25 21.92 -13.10
CA LYS A 13 -17.78 22.72 -14.17
C LYS A 13 -17.81 22.00 -15.45
N ALA A 14 -19.00 21.65 -15.83
CA ALA A 14 -19.16 20.86 -17.02
C ALA A 14 -18.54 21.52 -18.23
N SER A 15 -18.51 22.82 -18.23
CA SER A 15 -17.97 23.49 -19.41
C SER A 15 -16.48 23.27 -19.55
N LEU A 16 -15.81 22.87 -18.52
CA LEU A 16 -14.38 22.62 -18.62
C LEU A 16 -14.03 21.19 -18.95
N GLY A 17 -15.03 20.32 -19.04
CA GLY A 17 -14.77 18.93 -19.32
C GLY A 17 -14.85 18.11 -18.08
N GLU A 18 -14.29 16.91 -18.12
CA GLU A 18 -14.42 15.99 -17.01
C GLU A 18 -13.06 15.53 -16.54
N ILE A 19 -12.97 15.18 -15.29
CA ILE A 19 -11.76 14.64 -14.72
C ILE A 19 -12.07 13.25 -14.25
N GLU A 20 -11.33 12.28 -14.75
CA GLU A 20 -11.54 10.90 -14.36
C GLU A 20 -10.30 10.35 -13.69
N ILE A 21 -10.48 9.53 -12.69
CA ILE A 21 -9.39 8.90 -11.97
C ILE A 21 -9.54 7.41 -12.12
N ALA A 22 -8.52 6.77 -12.65
CA ALA A 22 -8.56 5.32 -12.81
C ALA A 22 -8.55 4.65 -11.46
N PRO A 23 -9.22 3.51 -11.31
CA PRO A 23 -9.21 2.82 -10.02
C PRO A 23 -7.81 2.46 -9.57
N GLU A 24 -6.92 2.21 -10.50
CA GLU A 24 -5.56 1.87 -10.16
C GLU A 24 -4.87 2.99 -9.41
N VAL A 25 -5.26 4.22 -9.65
CA VAL A 25 -4.68 5.35 -8.95
C VAL A 25 -5.01 5.26 -7.46
N ILE A 26 -6.24 4.87 -7.15
CA ILE A 26 -6.64 4.72 -5.77
C ILE A 26 -5.81 3.62 -5.09
N GLU A 27 -5.57 2.53 -5.81
CA GLU A 27 -4.80 1.45 -5.24
C GLU A 27 -3.35 1.86 -5.02
N VAL A 28 -2.78 2.60 -5.95
CA VAL A 28 -1.39 3.03 -5.81
C VAL A 28 -1.24 3.98 -4.65
N ILE A 29 -2.12 4.95 -4.52
CA ILE A 29 -2.03 5.90 -3.43
C ILE A 29 -2.15 5.15 -2.10
N SER A 30 -3.11 4.24 -2.01
CA SER A 30 -3.32 3.50 -0.78
C SER A 30 -2.09 2.66 -0.44
N GLY A 31 -1.48 2.05 -1.43
CA GLY A 31 -0.31 1.23 -1.20
C GLY A 31 0.88 2.05 -0.72
N ILE A 32 1.07 3.22 -1.30
CA ILE A 32 2.16 4.07 -0.89
C ILE A 32 1.96 4.53 0.54
N VAL A 33 0.76 4.96 0.87
CA VAL A 33 0.48 5.42 2.23
C VAL A 33 0.69 4.28 3.21
N ALA A 34 0.15 3.12 2.90
CA ALA A 34 0.24 1.99 3.81
C ALA A 34 1.69 1.59 4.05
N SER A 35 2.48 1.61 3.00
CA SER A 35 3.85 1.15 3.13
C SER A 35 4.71 2.10 3.95
N LYS A 36 4.26 3.32 4.16
CA LYS A 36 5.02 4.27 4.93
C LYS A 36 4.60 4.38 6.38
N ILE A 37 3.63 3.62 6.81
CA ILE A 37 3.18 3.66 8.18
C ILE A 37 4.21 2.95 9.03
N GLU A 38 4.56 3.56 10.14
CA GLU A 38 5.55 2.98 11.01
C GLU A 38 5.00 1.67 11.58
N GLY A 39 5.78 0.61 11.51
CA GLY A 39 5.34 -0.69 11.96
C GLY A 39 5.00 -1.62 10.83
N VAL A 40 4.81 -1.10 9.64
CA VAL A 40 4.52 -1.93 8.48
C VAL A 40 5.83 -2.34 7.85
N TYR A 41 6.06 -3.65 7.73
CA TYR A 41 7.29 -4.12 7.15
C TYR A 41 7.23 -4.02 5.63
N ALA A 42 6.15 -4.48 5.04
CA ALA A 42 6.01 -4.44 3.60
C ALA A 42 4.60 -4.82 3.23
N MET A 43 4.23 -4.51 2.01
CA MET A 43 2.95 -4.94 1.49
C MET A 43 3.10 -6.37 1.02
N HIS A 44 2.01 -7.12 1.16
CA HIS A 44 2.04 -8.52 0.77
C HIS A 44 2.28 -8.59 -0.73
N GLY A 45 3.17 -9.45 -1.13
CA GLY A 45 3.46 -9.58 -2.54
C GLY A 45 4.71 -8.86 -2.98
N ASN A 46 5.07 -7.80 -2.27
CA ASN A 46 6.26 -7.07 -2.66
C ASN A 46 7.53 -7.83 -2.35
N LEU A 47 7.49 -8.64 -1.31
CA LEU A 47 8.66 -9.39 -0.96
C LEU A 47 9.04 -10.43 -1.99
N THR A 48 8.07 -10.85 -2.76
CA THR A 48 8.35 -11.87 -3.74
C THR A 48 8.46 -11.28 -5.12
N SER A 49 8.68 -10.02 -5.21
CA SER A 49 8.71 -9.36 -6.49
C SER A 49 10.08 -8.96 -6.94
N GLY A 50 11.07 -9.73 -6.61
CA GLY A 50 12.41 -9.39 -7.01
C GLY A 50 12.56 -9.22 -8.49
N VAL A 51 11.83 -10.03 -9.23
CA VAL A 51 11.93 -9.95 -10.67
C VAL A 51 11.41 -8.61 -11.17
N VAL A 52 10.34 -8.17 -10.56
CA VAL A 52 9.78 -6.90 -10.94
C VAL A 52 10.75 -5.78 -10.66
N GLU A 53 11.45 -5.89 -9.55
CA GLU A 53 12.39 -4.86 -9.22
C GLU A 53 13.56 -4.83 -10.15
N LEU A 54 13.86 -5.95 -10.74
CA LEU A 54 14.94 -5.97 -11.69
C LEU A 54 14.63 -5.12 -12.90
N PHE A 55 13.37 -4.89 -13.13
CA PHE A 55 13.00 -4.04 -14.25
C PHE A 55 12.84 -2.60 -13.82
N GLY A 56 13.22 -2.29 -12.60
CA GLY A 56 13.18 -0.92 -12.17
C GLY A 56 11.82 -0.43 -11.80
N ARG A 57 10.92 -1.32 -11.49
CA ARG A 57 9.60 -0.93 -11.12
C ARG A 57 9.18 -1.51 -9.83
N THR A 58 8.58 -0.74 -9.01
CA THR A 58 7.98 -1.19 -7.77
C THR A 58 6.49 -1.03 -7.93
N SER A 59 5.75 -2.07 -7.72
CA SER A 59 4.33 -1.98 -7.87
C SER A 59 3.71 -1.61 -6.54
N HIS A 60 3.25 -0.40 -6.41
CA HIS A 60 2.68 0.06 -5.16
C HIS A 60 1.27 -0.44 -4.95
N LYS A 61 0.67 -1.02 -5.97
CA LYS A 61 -0.66 -1.55 -5.78
C LYS A 61 -0.66 -3.01 -5.35
N LYS A 62 0.51 -3.63 -5.22
CA LYS A 62 0.54 -4.99 -4.73
C LYS A 62 0.04 -5.02 -3.32
N GLY A 63 -0.82 -5.99 -3.03
CA GLY A 63 -1.39 -6.10 -1.71
C GLY A 63 -2.57 -5.19 -1.49
N VAL A 64 -2.98 -4.43 -2.49
CA VAL A 64 -4.10 -3.52 -2.35
C VAL A 64 -5.14 -3.87 -3.40
N HIS A 65 -6.38 -4.01 -2.98
CA HIS A 65 -7.45 -4.33 -3.90
C HIS A 65 -8.62 -3.38 -3.69
N LEU A 66 -9.07 -2.77 -4.74
CA LEU A 66 -10.19 -1.87 -4.68
C LEU A 66 -11.45 -2.56 -5.16
N THR A 67 -12.52 -2.41 -4.43
CA THR A 67 -13.80 -2.96 -4.81
C THR A 67 -14.82 -1.85 -4.83
N VAL A 68 -15.65 -1.84 -5.84
CA VAL A 68 -16.70 -0.85 -5.94
C VAL A 68 -18.02 -1.58 -5.94
N ASP A 69 -18.88 -1.26 -5.00
CA ASP A 69 -20.18 -1.89 -4.99
C ASP A 69 -21.22 -0.86 -4.54
N GLU A 70 -22.40 -1.31 -4.21
CA GLU A 70 -23.45 -0.39 -3.88
C GLU A 70 -23.17 0.42 -2.66
N SER A 71 -22.36 -0.11 -1.76
CA SER A 71 -22.03 0.59 -0.54
C SER A 71 -20.96 1.63 -0.77
N GLY A 72 -20.30 1.63 -1.90
CA GLY A 72 -19.27 2.60 -2.17
C GLY A 72 -17.95 1.94 -2.46
N LEU A 73 -16.87 2.67 -2.26
CA LEU A 73 -15.55 2.17 -2.55
C LEU A 73 -14.93 1.55 -1.32
N LYS A 74 -14.36 0.38 -1.50
CA LYS A 74 -13.73 -0.34 -0.40
C LYS A 74 -12.33 -0.73 -0.81
N ILE A 75 -11.41 -0.62 0.12
CA ILE A 75 -10.02 -0.98 -0.12
C ILE A 75 -9.67 -2.11 0.83
N ASP A 76 -9.01 -3.14 0.31
CA ASP A 76 -8.47 -4.21 1.14
C ASP A 76 -6.96 -4.14 1.02
N VAL A 77 -6.28 -4.05 2.14
CA VAL A 77 -4.84 -3.93 2.19
C VAL A 77 -4.27 -5.15 2.88
N TYR A 78 -3.34 -5.83 2.23
CA TYR A 78 -2.70 -7.02 2.78
C TYR A 78 -1.24 -6.68 3.06
N CYS A 79 -0.84 -6.82 4.30
CA CYS A 79 0.48 -6.35 4.68
C CYS A 79 1.15 -7.25 5.71
N LEU A 80 2.46 -7.02 5.86
CA LEU A 80 3.27 -7.69 6.86
C LEU A 80 3.68 -6.63 7.88
N ILE A 81 3.62 -6.99 9.14
CA ILE A 81 3.87 -6.05 10.23
C ILE A 81 5.10 -6.48 11.00
N ASN A 82 5.86 -5.54 11.50
CA ASN A 82 7.04 -5.84 12.29
C ASN A 82 6.63 -6.41 13.64
N TYR A 83 7.40 -7.37 14.09
CA TYR A 83 7.19 -7.94 15.40
C TYR A 83 7.46 -6.87 16.45
N GLY A 84 6.64 -6.82 17.46
CA GLY A 84 6.90 -5.90 18.57
C GLY A 84 6.04 -4.66 18.57
N VAL A 85 5.27 -4.43 17.52
CA VAL A 85 4.42 -3.27 17.50
C VAL A 85 2.98 -3.69 17.76
N SER A 86 2.14 -2.75 18.07
CA SER A 86 0.74 -3.04 18.33
C SER A 86 0.03 -3.12 16.99
N VAL A 87 -0.42 -4.30 16.63
CA VAL A 87 -1.09 -4.50 15.34
C VAL A 87 -2.34 -3.66 15.23
N PRO A 88 -3.22 -3.62 16.25
CA PRO A 88 -4.42 -2.79 16.09
C PRO A 88 -4.09 -1.32 15.91
N LYS A 89 -3.05 -0.85 16.57
CA LYS A 89 -2.70 0.54 16.47
C LYS A 89 -2.17 0.86 15.09
N VAL A 90 -1.31 0.00 14.55
CA VAL A 90 -0.77 0.21 13.23
C VAL A 90 -1.89 0.13 12.20
N ALA A 91 -2.79 -0.83 12.35
CA ALA A 91 -3.88 -1.00 11.40
C ALA A 91 -4.81 0.21 11.43
N SER A 92 -5.10 0.72 12.61
CA SER A 92 -5.96 1.90 12.70
C SER A 92 -5.31 3.09 12.04
N GLU A 93 -4.04 3.22 12.23
CA GLU A 93 -3.33 4.34 11.64
C GLU A 93 -3.34 4.21 10.13
N MET A 94 -3.19 3.00 9.61
CA MET A 94 -3.26 2.80 8.18
C MET A 94 -4.63 3.21 7.65
N GLN A 95 -5.69 2.81 8.33
CA GLN A 95 -7.02 3.16 7.90
C GLN A 95 -7.20 4.66 7.84
N GLU A 96 -6.75 5.34 8.86
CA GLU A 96 -6.95 6.76 8.92
C GLU A 96 -6.12 7.49 7.88
N LYS A 97 -4.87 7.12 7.75
CA LYS A 97 -4.00 7.83 6.82
C LYS A 97 -4.39 7.57 5.37
N ILE A 98 -4.82 6.37 5.07
CA ILE A 98 -5.26 6.08 3.72
C ILE A 98 -6.48 6.93 3.38
N ARG A 99 -7.43 6.99 4.29
CA ARG A 99 -8.62 7.78 4.03
C ARG A 99 -8.28 9.25 3.86
N GLN A 100 -7.41 9.76 4.71
CA GLN A 100 -7.05 11.16 4.65
C GLN A 100 -6.33 11.51 3.35
N GLN A 101 -5.41 10.66 2.97
CA GLN A 101 -4.62 10.96 1.79
C GLN A 101 -5.46 10.88 0.52
N LEU A 102 -6.35 9.90 0.46
CA LEU A 102 -7.21 9.80 -0.70
C LEU A 102 -8.16 10.96 -0.80
N LEU A 103 -8.70 11.37 0.33
CA LEU A 103 -9.58 12.51 0.31
C LEU A 103 -8.84 13.75 -0.15
N PHE A 104 -7.61 13.91 0.34
CA PHE A 104 -6.84 15.08 -0.02
C PHE A 104 -6.45 15.10 -1.50
N MET A 105 -6.02 13.95 -2.02
CA MET A 105 -5.52 13.92 -3.38
C MET A 105 -6.61 13.75 -4.43
N THR A 106 -7.70 13.10 -4.11
CA THR A 106 -8.69 12.77 -5.11
C THR A 106 -10.09 13.22 -4.76
N ASP A 107 -10.29 13.69 -3.54
CA ASP A 107 -11.59 14.11 -3.08
C ASP A 107 -12.57 12.93 -3.04
N ILE A 108 -12.05 11.72 -2.98
CA ILE A 108 -12.86 10.53 -2.93
C ILE A 108 -12.87 9.99 -1.52
N GLU A 109 -14.07 9.63 -1.03
CA GLU A 109 -14.20 9.06 0.28
C GLU A 109 -14.38 7.58 0.18
N LEU A 110 -13.65 6.82 1.00
CA LEU A 110 -13.78 5.39 1.01
C LEU A 110 -14.82 4.97 2.01
N ALA A 111 -15.64 4.01 1.62
CA ALA A 111 -16.63 3.47 2.54
C ALA A 111 -15.96 2.57 3.57
N GLU A 112 -14.94 1.82 3.17
CA GLU A 112 -14.26 0.92 4.07
C GLU A 112 -12.80 0.82 3.71
N VAL A 113 -11.97 0.67 4.72
CA VAL A 113 -10.57 0.35 4.52
C VAL A 113 -10.30 -0.85 5.41
N ASN A 114 -10.11 -2.00 4.80
CA ASN A 114 -9.91 -3.24 5.54
C ASN A 114 -8.44 -3.60 5.52
N ILE A 115 -7.88 -3.82 6.69
CA ILE A 115 -6.47 -4.12 6.81
C ILE A 115 -6.33 -5.60 7.19
N HIS A 116 -5.61 -6.33 6.37
CA HIS A 116 -5.38 -7.74 6.59
C HIS A 116 -3.90 -7.96 6.88
N VAL A 117 -3.59 -8.30 8.11
CA VAL A 117 -2.22 -8.54 8.50
C VAL A 117 -1.95 -10.01 8.25
N VAL A 118 -1.16 -10.30 7.25
CA VAL A 118 -0.95 -11.67 6.83
C VAL A 118 0.33 -12.27 7.36
N GLY A 119 1.12 -11.51 8.06
CA GLY A 119 2.33 -12.07 8.66
C GLY A 119 3.02 -11.06 9.54
N ILE A 120 3.84 -11.59 10.44
CA ILE A 120 4.64 -10.79 11.35
C ILE A 120 6.09 -11.11 11.07
N VAL A 121 6.91 -10.09 10.97
CA VAL A 121 8.31 -10.28 10.62
C VAL A 121 9.19 -9.91 11.81
N PRO A 122 10.01 -10.84 12.27
CA PRO A 122 10.93 -10.54 13.36
C PRO A 122 12.00 -9.63 12.83
N GLU A 123 11.99 -8.41 13.34
CA GLU A 123 12.75 -7.43 12.72
C GLU A 123 14.22 -7.58 12.76
N LYS A 124 14.79 -8.02 13.80
CA LYS A 124 16.16 -7.95 13.88
C LYS A 124 16.90 -9.12 13.44
N THR A 125 16.31 -10.17 13.16
CA THR A 125 17.03 -11.34 12.93
C THR A 125 17.68 -11.41 11.59
N VAL A 126 16.89 -11.30 10.61
CA VAL A 126 17.39 -11.60 9.29
C VAL A 126 18.27 -10.53 8.70
N PRO A 127 17.87 -9.31 8.69
CA PRO A 127 18.67 -8.29 8.01
C PRO A 127 20.04 -8.14 8.61
N GLN A 128 20.13 -8.20 9.92
CA GLN A 128 21.39 -8.01 10.53
C GLN A 128 22.32 -9.13 10.27
N GLU A 129 21.82 -10.32 10.29
CA GLU A 129 22.67 -11.44 10.06
C GLU A 129 23.17 -11.44 8.65
N LEU A 130 22.35 -11.08 7.72
CA LEU A 130 22.80 -11.03 6.36
C LEU A 130 23.85 -9.97 6.15
N LEU A 131 23.66 -8.84 6.78
CA LEU A 131 24.62 -7.79 6.65
C LEU A 131 25.94 -8.18 7.27
N ASP A 132 25.89 -8.84 8.39
CA ASP A 132 27.11 -9.26 9.04
C ASP A 132 27.86 -10.24 8.19
N LEU A 133 27.16 -11.15 7.57
CA LEU A 133 27.81 -12.09 6.75
C LEU A 133 28.48 -11.42 5.56
N ASP A 134 27.80 -10.49 4.98
CA ASP A 134 28.38 -9.77 3.88
C ASP A 134 29.60 -9.02 4.29
N LEU A 135 29.53 -8.37 5.40
CA LEU A 135 30.66 -7.61 5.85
C LEU A 135 31.83 -8.49 6.17
N ASP A 136 31.55 -9.62 6.74
CA ASP A 136 32.62 -10.53 7.06
C ASP A 136 33.31 -10.96 5.81
N GLU A 137 32.56 -11.28 4.82
CA GLU A 137 33.17 -11.70 3.64
C GLU A 137 33.99 -10.66 3.05
N ASP A 138 33.49 -9.47 3.04
CA ASP A 138 34.26 -8.42 2.52
C ASP A 138 35.40 -8.20 3.33
N GLY A 139 35.20 -8.15 4.55
CA GLY A 139 36.23 -7.80 5.38
C GLY A 139 37.20 -8.81 5.49
N GLU A 140 36.76 -9.96 5.44
CA GLU A 140 37.58 -10.82 5.69
C GLU A 140 38.22 -11.20 4.80
N ASP A 141 37.70 -11.11 4.16
CA ASP A 141 38.22 -11.37 3.29
C ASP A 141 38.98 -10.81 3.36
N ALA A 142 38.80 -10.44 3.94
CA ALA A 142 39.25 -10.11 4.36
C ALA A 142 39.40 -10.10 4.78
#